data_b2aa4dd6d465d32a8ec97c671efc674e
#
_entry.id   b2aa4dd6d465d32a8ec97c671efc674e
#
_cell.length_a   1.000
_cell.length_b   1.000
_cell.length_c   1.000
_cell.angle_alpha   90.00
_cell.angle_beta   90.00
_cell.angle_gamma   90.00
#
_symmetry.space_group_name_H-M   'P 1'
#
loop_
_entity.id
_entity.type
_entity.pdbx_description
1 polymer ?
#
loop_
_entity_poly.entity_id
_entity_poly.type
_entity_poly.pdbx_seq_one_letter_code
_entity_poly.pdbx_strand_id
1 'polypeptide(L)'
;SSAIVLQKGAISVDVPVEAEMEGIRYNVPAGQITRSLTYLGNISITNNNDWITQEGSDMEDDESARTRTLRSWAELAQRATEDSFINAAESVPGVLFAQADCSHPRGQGTVDVIVTGTAGEATEGLLEAVRVEVEKIAGPYDNLLVKSSVTVPQDIAITVTTADTSADEEISLYITT
;
A
#
# COMPACT_ATOMS: atom_id res chain seq x y z
N SER A 1 -11.59 -2.77 -25.65
CA SER A 1 -11.75 -3.83 -24.64
C SER A 1 -12.02 -5.16 -25.35
N SER A 2 -11.25 -6.18 -25.05
CA SER A 2 -11.48 -7.54 -25.58
C SER A 2 -12.52 -8.25 -24.71
N ALA A 3 -13.44 -8.99 -25.35
CA ALA A 3 -14.43 -9.78 -24.63
C ALA A 3 -13.73 -10.98 -23.94
N ILE A 4 -14.00 -11.15 -22.65
CA ILE A 4 -13.54 -12.32 -21.90
C ILE A 4 -14.69 -13.31 -21.82
N VAL A 5 -14.44 -14.55 -22.24
CA VAL A 5 -15.44 -15.59 -22.31
C VAL A 5 -15.12 -16.68 -21.30
N LEU A 6 -16.09 -17.00 -20.43
CA LEU A 6 -16.00 -18.17 -19.56
C LEU A 6 -16.03 -19.44 -20.40
N GLN A 7 -14.95 -20.23 -20.33
CA GLN A 7 -14.84 -21.46 -21.08
C GLN A 7 -15.81 -22.54 -20.56
N LYS A 8 -16.27 -23.42 -21.45
CA LYS A 8 -17.18 -24.52 -21.10
C LYS A 8 -16.53 -25.42 -20.04
N GLY A 9 -17.14 -25.51 -18.88
CA GLY A 9 -16.66 -26.30 -17.73
C GLY A 9 -15.83 -25.51 -16.72
N ALA A 10 -15.48 -24.26 -16.97
CA ALA A 10 -14.88 -23.39 -15.97
C ALA A 10 -15.94 -22.82 -15.01
N ILE A 11 -15.56 -22.72 -13.74
CA ILE A 11 -16.44 -22.19 -12.66
C ILE A 11 -16.26 -20.69 -12.52
N SER A 12 -15.08 -20.17 -12.83
CA SER A 12 -14.71 -18.76 -12.71
C SER A 12 -13.81 -18.32 -13.85
N VAL A 13 -13.73 -17.02 -14.04
CA VAL A 13 -12.80 -16.38 -14.97
C VAL A 13 -12.30 -15.09 -14.35
N ASP A 14 -11.01 -14.83 -14.43
CA ASP A 14 -10.42 -13.60 -13.99
C ASP A 14 -10.56 -12.53 -15.07
N VAL A 15 -11.03 -11.36 -14.65
CA VAL A 15 -11.27 -10.23 -15.54
C VAL A 15 -10.39 -9.08 -15.09
N PRO A 16 -9.46 -8.61 -15.93
CA PRO A 16 -8.68 -7.42 -15.61
C PRO A 16 -9.63 -6.20 -15.58
N VAL A 17 -9.49 -5.41 -14.54
CA VAL A 17 -10.26 -4.19 -14.33
C VAL A 17 -9.32 -3.03 -14.08
N GLU A 18 -9.75 -1.85 -14.46
CA GLU A 18 -9.00 -0.61 -14.27
C GLU A 18 -9.91 0.40 -13.58
N ALA A 19 -9.36 1.18 -12.66
CA ALA A 19 -10.09 2.23 -11.99
C ALA A 19 -10.45 3.35 -12.97
N GLU A 20 -11.64 3.91 -12.83
CA GLU A 20 -12.13 5.01 -13.69
C GLU A 20 -11.31 6.30 -13.52
N MET A 21 -10.75 6.48 -12.34
CA MET A 21 -9.89 7.65 -12.04
C MET A 21 -8.67 7.21 -11.23
N GLU A 22 -7.63 8.00 -11.26
CA GLU A 22 -6.46 7.85 -10.42
C GLU A 22 -6.78 8.17 -8.95
N GLY A 23 -6.00 7.62 -8.03
CA GLY A 23 -6.09 7.94 -6.62
C GLY A 23 -6.09 6.73 -5.70
N ILE A 24 -5.62 6.96 -4.48
CA ILE A 24 -5.50 5.96 -3.41
C ILE A 24 -6.84 5.31 -3.05
N ARG A 25 -7.95 6.03 -3.17
CA ARG A 25 -9.30 5.54 -2.84
C ARG A 25 -9.76 4.35 -3.66
N TYR A 26 -9.08 4.07 -4.77
CA TYR A 26 -9.37 2.94 -5.64
C TYR A 26 -8.55 1.68 -5.31
N ASN A 27 -7.63 1.78 -4.36
CA ASN A 27 -6.89 0.63 -3.81
C ASN A 27 -7.79 -0.12 -2.83
N VAL A 28 -8.73 -0.89 -3.38
CA VAL A 28 -9.79 -1.54 -2.61
C VAL A 28 -9.29 -2.87 -2.07
N PRO A 29 -9.44 -3.16 -0.76
CA PRO A 29 -9.05 -4.45 -0.17
C PRO A 29 -9.77 -5.63 -0.80
N ALA A 30 -9.25 -6.84 -0.59
CA ALA A 30 -9.86 -8.08 -1.04
C ALA A 30 -11.30 -8.23 -0.54
N GLY A 31 -12.17 -8.80 -1.39
CA GLY A 31 -13.56 -9.06 -1.08
C GLY A 31 -14.50 -7.85 -1.08
N GLN A 32 -14.01 -6.67 -1.39
CA GLN A 32 -14.81 -5.44 -1.40
C GLN A 32 -15.53 -5.20 -2.74
N ILE A 33 -15.00 -5.70 -3.84
CA ILE A 33 -15.62 -5.58 -5.16
C ILE A 33 -16.63 -6.72 -5.30
N THR A 34 -17.89 -6.43 -5.00
CA THR A 34 -18.98 -7.43 -4.95
C THR A 34 -20.10 -7.17 -5.92
N ARG A 35 -20.11 -6.05 -6.63
CA ARG A 35 -21.21 -5.62 -7.50
C ARG A 35 -20.73 -5.17 -8.87
N SER A 36 -21.54 -5.41 -9.88
CA SER A 36 -21.42 -4.81 -11.20
C SER A 36 -22.54 -3.80 -11.41
N LEU A 37 -22.24 -2.69 -12.08
CA LEU A 37 -23.26 -1.73 -12.54
C LEU A 37 -24.13 -2.33 -13.64
N THR A 38 -23.57 -3.25 -14.44
CA THR A 38 -24.33 -3.97 -15.47
C THR A 38 -24.84 -5.27 -14.89
N TYR A 39 -26.11 -5.56 -15.13
CA TYR A 39 -26.70 -6.84 -14.72
C TYR A 39 -26.08 -8.00 -15.50
N LEU A 40 -25.40 -8.88 -14.79
CA LEU A 40 -24.68 -10.04 -15.34
C LEU A 40 -25.37 -11.37 -15.04
N GLY A 41 -26.63 -11.36 -14.59
CA GLY A 41 -27.34 -12.57 -14.18
C GLY A 41 -26.94 -13.08 -12.81
N ASN A 42 -26.95 -14.40 -12.60
CA ASN A 42 -26.58 -15.04 -11.33
C ASN A 42 -25.06 -15.25 -11.23
N ILE A 43 -24.28 -14.17 -11.30
CA ILE A 43 -22.82 -14.21 -11.19
C ILE A 43 -22.42 -13.56 -9.87
N SER A 44 -21.57 -14.23 -9.13
CA SER A 44 -20.88 -13.67 -7.97
C SER A 44 -19.59 -13.03 -8.42
N ILE A 45 -19.35 -11.80 -7.96
CA ILE A 45 -18.12 -11.05 -8.24
C ILE A 45 -17.36 -10.92 -6.93
N THR A 46 -16.06 -11.15 -6.97
CA THR A 46 -15.16 -10.92 -5.85
C THR A 46 -13.76 -10.61 -6.36
N ASN A 47 -13.01 -9.85 -5.59
CA ASN A 47 -11.58 -9.66 -5.79
C ASN A 47 -10.81 -10.45 -4.73
N ASN A 48 -9.78 -11.18 -5.14
CA ASN A 48 -8.96 -12.02 -4.28
C ASN A 48 -7.90 -11.17 -3.55
N ASN A 49 -7.14 -11.79 -2.64
CA ASN A 49 -5.89 -11.22 -2.15
C ASN A 49 -4.94 -11.02 -3.34
N ASP A 50 -4.09 -10.00 -3.25
CA ASP A 50 -3.10 -9.66 -4.28
C ASP A 50 -3.68 -9.41 -5.69
N TRP A 51 -4.93 -8.95 -5.76
CA TRP A 51 -5.61 -8.65 -7.02
C TRP A 51 -5.11 -7.36 -7.68
N ILE A 52 -4.53 -6.44 -6.89
CA ILE A 52 -4.01 -5.16 -7.36
C ILE A 52 -2.65 -5.41 -8.00
N THR A 53 -2.54 -5.17 -9.29
CA THR A 53 -1.29 -5.26 -10.05
C THR A 53 -0.56 -3.92 -10.14
N GLN A 54 -1.29 -2.83 -10.01
CA GLN A 54 -0.75 -1.47 -9.97
C GLN A 54 -1.59 -0.65 -9.00
N GLU A 55 -0.96 -0.17 -7.95
CA GLU A 55 -1.63 0.67 -6.96
C GLU A 55 -1.78 2.10 -7.46
N GLY A 56 -2.92 2.69 -7.13
CA GLY A 56 -3.18 4.11 -7.35
C GLY A 56 -2.58 4.94 -6.23
N SER A 57 -2.14 6.14 -6.55
CA SER A 57 -1.68 7.14 -5.59
C SER A 57 -2.33 8.49 -5.85
N ASP A 58 -2.47 9.27 -4.81
CA ASP A 58 -2.90 10.65 -4.92
C ASP A 58 -1.69 11.54 -5.29
N MET A 59 -1.99 12.75 -5.73
CA MET A 59 -0.95 13.75 -5.94
C MET A 59 -0.26 14.05 -4.60
N GLU A 60 1.07 14.05 -4.61
CA GLU A 60 1.88 14.36 -3.44
C GLU A 60 1.52 15.75 -2.91
N ASP A 61 1.33 15.88 -1.61
CA ASP A 61 1.11 17.18 -0.97
C ASP A 61 2.43 17.97 -0.84
N ASP A 62 2.29 19.28 -0.69
CA ASP A 62 3.43 20.21 -0.67
C ASP A 62 4.41 19.93 0.48
N GLU A 63 3.94 19.45 1.64
CA GLU A 63 4.80 19.18 2.79
C GLU A 63 5.59 17.88 2.59
N SER A 64 4.96 16.86 2.03
CA SER A 64 5.63 15.61 1.63
C SER A 64 6.68 15.88 0.56
N ALA A 65 6.35 16.68 -0.47
CA ALA A 65 7.30 17.10 -1.51
C ALA A 65 8.48 17.88 -0.94
N ARG A 66 8.22 18.79 0.02
CA ARG A 66 9.25 19.54 0.72
C ARG A 66 10.17 18.61 1.50
N THR A 67 9.60 17.69 2.28
CA THR A 67 10.35 16.73 3.10
C THR A 67 11.22 15.85 2.21
N ARG A 68 10.68 15.31 1.12
CA ARG A 68 11.41 14.52 0.14
C ARG A 68 12.56 15.32 -0.50
N THR A 69 12.30 16.57 -0.86
CA THR A 69 13.34 17.45 -1.43
C THR A 69 14.48 17.71 -0.45
N LEU A 70 14.18 17.95 0.82
CA LEU A 70 15.21 18.13 1.86
C LEU A 70 16.03 16.85 2.07
N ARG A 71 15.39 15.68 2.05
CA ARG A 71 16.08 14.38 2.17
C ARG A 71 16.96 14.10 0.95
N SER A 72 16.53 14.46 -0.26
CA SER A 72 17.31 14.23 -1.48
C SER A 72 18.66 14.94 -1.50
N TRP A 73 18.81 16.05 -0.77
CA TRP A 73 20.11 16.70 -0.59
C TRP A 73 21.10 15.83 0.20
N ALA A 74 20.60 15.01 1.13
CA ALA A 74 21.43 14.06 1.87
C ALA A 74 21.95 12.93 0.95
N GLU A 75 21.17 12.53 -0.04
CA GLU A 75 21.56 11.50 -1.02
C GLU A 75 22.72 11.92 -1.91
N LEU A 76 22.84 13.21 -2.23
CA LEU A 76 23.96 13.73 -3.04
C LEU A 76 25.31 13.56 -2.32
N ALA A 77 25.30 13.44 -1.01
CA ALA A 77 26.52 13.38 -0.21
C ALA A 77 27.01 11.94 0.08
N GLN A 78 26.11 10.98 0.18
CA GLN A 78 26.45 9.58 0.51
C GLN A 78 25.42 8.60 -0.07
N ARG A 79 25.87 7.69 -0.93
CA ARG A 79 25.05 6.57 -1.40
C ARG A 79 24.96 5.48 -0.31
N ALA A 80 23.89 4.69 -0.33
CA ALA A 80 23.62 3.58 0.58
C ALA A 80 23.51 3.99 2.07
N THR A 81 22.88 5.13 2.34
CA THR A 81 22.44 5.52 3.67
C THR A 81 21.01 5.08 3.93
N GLU A 82 20.62 4.99 5.21
CA GLU A 82 19.23 4.68 5.60
C GLU A 82 18.24 5.60 4.91
N ASP A 83 18.47 6.93 4.92
CA ASP A 83 17.60 7.91 4.26
C ASP A 83 17.54 7.72 2.74
N SER A 84 18.62 7.31 2.08
CA SER A 84 18.58 7.07 0.64
C SER A 84 17.74 5.84 0.27
N PHE A 85 17.79 4.77 1.07
CA PHE A 85 16.93 3.61 0.90
C PHE A 85 15.46 3.95 1.14
N ILE A 86 15.15 4.72 2.18
CA ILE A 86 13.79 5.19 2.46
C ILE A 86 13.25 6.04 1.31
N ASN A 87 14.03 7.03 0.86
CA ASN A 87 13.62 7.92 -0.23
C ASN A 87 13.40 7.15 -1.54
N ALA A 88 14.25 6.19 -1.87
CA ALA A 88 14.08 5.35 -3.05
C ALA A 88 12.79 4.52 -2.96
N ALA A 89 12.51 3.93 -1.80
CA ALA A 89 11.28 3.16 -1.59
C ALA A 89 10.03 4.06 -1.66
N GLU A 90 10.04 5.22 -1.02
CA GLU A 90 8.93 6.17 -1.01
C GLU A 90 8.72 6.87 -2.38
N SER A 91 9.70 6.83 -3.28
CA SER A 91 9.53 7.34 -4.65
C SER A 91 8.63 6.45 -5.52
N VAL A 92 8.38 5.21 -5.09
CA VAL A 92 7.53 4.26 -5.83
C VAL A 92 6.05 4.56 -5.57
N PRO A 93 5.25 4.80 -6.61
CA PRO A 93 3.81 5.03 -6.45
C PRO A 93 3.13 3.84 -5.75
N GLY A 94 2.33 4.13 -4.74
CA GLY A 94 1.66 3.11 -3.92
C GLY A 94 2.33 2.84 -2.57
N VAL A 95 3.53 3.34 -2.34
CA VAL A 95 4.17 3.32 -1.02
C VAL A 95 3.62 4.47 -0.18
N LEU A 96 3.07 4.15 0.98
CA LEU A 96 2.62 5.12 1.97
C LEU A 96 3.76 5.52 2.90
N PHE A 97 4.54 4.54 3.32
CA PHE A 97 5.63 4.70 4.27
C PHE A 97 6.67 3.61 4.07
N ALA A 98 7.94 3.97 4.21
CA ALA A 98 9.04 3.02 4.19
C ALA A 98 9.98 3.24 5.38
N GLN A 99 10.60 2.15 5.83
CA GLN A 99 11.64 2.15 6.85
C GLN A 99 12.78 1.26 6.38
N ALA A 100 14.02 1.70 6.58
CA ALA A 100 15.20 0.89 6.31
C ALA A 100 15.90 0.51 7.61
N ASP A 101 16.32 -0.73 7.72
CA ASP A 101 17.16 -1.22 8.81
C ASP A 101 18.54 -1.56 8.25
N CYS A 102 19.47 -0.64 8.46
CA CYS A 102 20.87 -0.75 8.05
C CYS A 102 21.76 -1.32 9.17
N SER A 103 21.20 -1.79 10.29
CA SER A 103 21.95 -2.35 11.41
C SER A 103 22.42 -3.79 11.20
N HIS A 104 22.34 -4.28 9.95
CA HIS A 104 22.68 -5.65 9.56
C HIS A 104 21.80 -6.73 10.20
N PRO A 105 20.47 -6.64 10.06
CA PRO A 105 19.51 -7.49 10.79
C PRO A 105 19.63 -8.99 10.52
N ARG A 106 20.20 -9.37 9.38
CA ARG A 106 20.40 -10.76 8.96
C ARG A 106 21.89 -11.16 8.90
N GLY A 107 22.80 -10.30 9.39
CA GLY A 107 24.24 -10.46 9.35
C GLY A 107 24.94 -9.35 8.55
N GLN A 108 26.25 -9.35 8.56
CA GLN A 108 27.05 -8.28 7.95
C GLN A 108 26.71 -8.07 6.45
N GLY A 109 26.56 -6.82 6.05
CA GLY A 109 26.23 -6.43 4.67
C GLY A 109 24.75 -6.60 4.31
N THR A 110 23.85 -6.82 5.30
CA THR A 110 22.42 -6.94 5.04
C THR A 110 21.69 -5.64 5.39
N VAL A 111 20.71 -5.30 4.56
CA VAL A 111 19.79 -4.19 4.75
C VAL A 111 18.36 -4.68 4.52
N ASP A 112 17.47 -4.40 5.45
CA ASP A 112 16.06 -4.71 5.32
C ASP A 112 15.28 -3.40 5.08
N VAL A 113 14.49 -3.37 4.00
CA VAL A 113 13.56 -2.29 3.69
C VAL A 113 12.14 -2.78 3.92
N ILE A 114 11.44 -2.13 4.85
CA ILE A 114 10.09 -2.46 5.26
C ILE A 114 9.15 -1.45 4.62
N VAL A 115 8.17 -1.92 3.87
CA VAL A 115 7.27 -1.08 3.07
C VAL A 115 5.84 -1.25 3.55
N THR A 116 5.13 -0.15 3.68
CA THR A 116 3.68 -0.10 3.91
C THR A 116 3.03 0.48 2.67
N GLY A 117 2.13 -0.27 2.05
CA GLY A 117 1.33 0.21 0.93
C GLY A 117 0.17 1.10 1.37
N THR A 118 -0.40 1.83 0.42
CA THR A 118 -1.53 2.73 0.67
C THR A 118 -2.81 2.01 1.13
N ALA A 119 -2.93 0.71 0.83
CA ALA A 119 -4.03 -0.15 1.29
C ALA A 119 -3.69 -0.94 2.57
N GLY A 120 -2.51 -0.75 3.16
CA GLY A 120 -2.01 -1.47 4.32
C GLY A 120 -0.76 -2.28 4.00
N GLU A 121 -0.82 -3.61 4.11
CA GLU A 121 0.31 -4.47 3.74
C GLU A 121 0.63 -4.33 2.24
N ALA A 122 1.93 -4.23 1.92
CA ALA A 122 2.38 -4.07 0.54
C ALA A 122 2.16 -5.36 -0.27
N THR A 123 1.64 -5.23 -1.48
CA THR A 123 1.48 -6.36 -2.42
C THR A 123 2.84 -6.81 -2.97
N GLU A 124 2.92 -8.04 -3.47
CA GLU A 124 4.16 -8.57 -4.08
C GLU A 124 4.62 -7.71 -5.25
N GLY A 125 3.68 -7.21 -6.06
CA GLY A 125 3.99 -6.32 -7.18
C GLY A 125 4.61 -4.99 -6.73
N LEU A 126 4.13 -4.43 -5.61
CA LEU A 126 4.68 -3.21 -5.03
C LEU A 126 6.08 -3.47 -4.44
N LEU A 127 6.27 -4.60 -3.75
CA LEU A 127 7.57 -4.99 -3.20
C LEU A 127 8.64 -5.16 -4.30
N GLU A 128 8.27 -5.75 -5.44
CA GLU A 128 9.18 -5.90 -6.57
C GLU A 128 9.52 -4.53 -7.21
N ALA A 129 8.56 -3.64 -7.35
CA ALA A 129 8.79 -2.28 -7.85
C ALA A 129 9.75 -1.51 -6.91
N VAL A 130 9.56 -1.61 -5.60
CA VAL A 130 10.45 -1.01 -4.61
C VAL A 130 11.83 -1.64 -4.67
N ARG A 131 11.94 -2.96 -4.82
CA ARG A 131 13.23 -3.65 -4.95
C ARG A 131 14.06 -3.08 -6.09
N VAL A 132 13.45 -2.91 -7.26
CA VAL A 132 14.12 -2.35 -8.46
C VAL A 132 14.68 -0.95 -8.18
N GLU A 133 13.94 -0.10 -7.48
CA GLU A 133 14.39 1.26 -7.17
C GLU A 133 15.52 1.26 -6.11
N VAL A 134 15.37 0.47 -5.07
CA VAL A 134 16.35 0.37 -3.98
C VAL A 134 17.66 -0.26 -4.45
N GLU A 135 17.62 -1.23 -5.36
CA GLU A 135 18.82 -1.85 -5.95
C GLU A 135 19.69 -0.86 -6.73
N LYS A 136 19.12 0.22 -7.29
CA LYS A 136 19.89 1.24 -8.00
C LYS A 136 20.87 2.02 -7.13
N ILE A 137 20.58 2.09 -5.83
CA ILE A 137 21.39 2.83 -4.86
C ILE A 137 22.23 1.93 -3.95
N ALA A 138 21.91 0.65 -3.93
CA ALA A 138 22.63 -0.35 -3.15
C ALA A 138 24.10 -0.46 -3.58
N GLY A 139 24.95 -0.74 -2.61
CA GLY A 139 26.33 -1.08 -2.85
C GLY A 139 26.47 -2.49 -3.45
N PRO A 140 27.60 -2.81 -4.10
CA PRO A 140 27.81 -4.09 -4.76
C PRO A 140 27.87 -5.30 -3.81
N TYR A 141 27.93 -5.04 -2.50
CA TYR A 141 27.99 -6.07 -1.45
C TYR A 141 26.80 -6.04 -0.50
N ASP A 142 25.80 -5.19 -0.78
CA ASP A 142 24.62 -5.08 0.05
C ASP A 142 23.62 -6.19 -0.30
N ASN A 143 23.27 -6.98 0.70
CA ASN A 143 22.22 -7.99 0.59
C ASN A 143 20.90 -7.38 1.04
N LEU A 144 20.11 -6.93 0.07
CA LEU A 144 18.83 -6.26 0.28
C LEU A 144 17.70 -7.27 0.48
N LEU A 145 16.83 -6.97 1.44
CA LEU A 145 15.53 -7.63 1.58
C LEU A 145 14.44 -6.55 1.65
N VAL A 146 13.55 -6.57 0.69
CA VAL A 146 12.34 -5.74 0.72
C VAL A 146 11.19 -6.61 1.22
N LYS A 147 10.49 -6.15 2.25
CA LYS A 147 9.39 -6.89 2.88
C LYS A 147 8.23 -5.96 3.24
N SER A 148 7.02 -6.50 3.28
CA SER A 148 5.85 -5.78 3.74
C SER A 148 5.90 -5.55 5.25
N SER A 149 5.32 -4.43 5.69
CA SER A 149 4.94 -4.24 7.09
C SER A 149 3.88 -5.26 7.50
N VAL A 150 3.84 -5.57 8.78
CA VAL A 150 2.82 -6.45 9.36
C VAL A 150 1.82 -5.59 10.11
N THR A 151 0.54 -5.72 9.78
CA THR A 151 -0.53 -5.01 10.47
C THR A 151 -0.78 -5.65 11.83
N VAL A 152 -0.63 -4.87 12.89
CA VAL A 152 -0.97 -5.30 14.25
C VAL A 152 -2.28 -4.63 14.65
N PRO A 153 -3.39 -5.36 14.74
CA PRO A 153 -4.65 -4.79 15.19
C PRO A 153 -4.54 -4.39 16.67
N GLN A 154 -5.01 -3.18 16.97
CA GLN A 154 -5.11 -2.68 18.33
C GLN A 154 -6.56 -2.34 18.65
N ASP A 155 -7.07 -2.93 19.72
CA ASP A 155 -8.38 -2.56 20.24
C ASP A 155 -8.26 -1.29 21.08
N ILE A 156 -9.02 -0.26 20.72
CA ILE A 156 -9.07 1.00 21.44
C ILE A 156 -10.43 1.06 22.15
N ALA A 157 -10.42 0.99 23.47
CA ALA A 157 -11.61 1.22 24.29
C ALA A 157 -11.68 2.71 24.68
N ILE A 158 -12.70 3.40 24.21
CA ILE A 158 -12.93 4.81 24.55
C ILE A 158 -14.18 4.92 25.42
N THR A 159 -14.03 5.55 26.59
CA THR A 159 -15.17 5.91 27.43
C THR A 159 -15.41 7.41 27.27
N VAL A 160 -16.54 7.77 26.68
CA VAL A 160 -16.96 9.15 26.51
C VAL A 160 -18.02 9.46 27.58
N THR A 161 -17.80 10.51 28.35
CA THR A 161 -18.79 11.01 29.33
C THR A 161 -19.34 12.34 28.82
N THR A 162 -20.63 12.39 28.58
CA THR A 162 -21.32 13.60 28.14
C THR A 162 -22.01 14.27 29.31
N ALA A 163 -22.15 15.58 29.28
CA ALA A 163 -22.87 16.36 30.27
C ALA A 163 -24.39 16.37 30.00
N ASP A 164 -24.82 15.97 28.80
CA ASP A 164 -26.20 15.96 28.35
C ASP A 164 -26.52 14.60 27.69
N THR A 165 -27.54 13.92 28.21
CA THR A 165 -27.98 12.61 27.70
C THR A 165 -28.56 12.64 26.29
N SER A 166 -28.96 13.78 25.77
CA SER A 166 -29.44 13.93 24.39
C SER A 166 -28.33 13.84 23.35
N ALA A 167 -27.06 14.01 23.74
CA ALA A 167 -25.90 13.90 22.87
C ALA A 167 -25.38 12.47 22.74
N ASP A 168 -25.79 11.53 23.59
CA ASP A 168 -25.27 10.17 23.62
C ASP A 168 -25.64 9.36 22.37
N GLU A 169 -26.82 9.60 21.77
CA GLU A 169 -27.26 8.94 20.54
C GLU A 169 -26.48 9.46 19.32
N GLU A 170 -26.21 10.77 19.25
CA GLU A 170 -25.40 11.36 18.17
C GLU A 170 -23.94 10.87 18.23
N ILE A 171 -23.34 10.83 19.43
CA ILE A 171 -21.96 10.37 19.61
C ILE A 171 -21.82 8.89 19.25
N SER A 172 -22.78 8.05 19.60
CA SER A 172 -22.80 6.63 19.22
C SER A 172 -22.82 6.45 17.69
N LEU A 173 -23.50 7.32 16.97
CA LEU A 173 -23.58 7.28 15.51
C LEU A 173 -22.22 7.59 14.85
N TYR A 174 -21.45 8.53 15.40
CA TYR A 174 -20.13 8.91 14.88
C TYR A 174 -19.01 7.92 15.19
N ILE A 175 -19.14 7.14 16.28
CA ILE A 175 -18.14 6.13 16.68
C ILE A 175 -18.29 4.83 15.89
N THR A 176 -19.47 4.57 15.34
CA THR A 176 -19.78 3.29 14.64
C THR A 176 -19.58 3.37 13.11
N THR A 177 -19.18 4.53 12.57
CA THR A 177 -18.92 4.75 11.14
C THR A 177 -17.44 4.66 10.84
#